data_37fb59a4189517ea937a5d2778da8520
#
_entry.id   37fb59a4189517ea937a5d2778da8520
#
_cell.length_a   1.000
_cell.length_b   1.000
_cell.length_c   1.000
_cell.angle_alpha   90.00
_cell.angle_beta   90.00
_cell.angle_gamma   90.00
#
_symmetry.space_group_name_H-M   'P 1'
#
loop_
_entity.id
_entity.type
_entity.pdbx_description
1 polymer ?
#
loop_
_entity_poly.entity_id
_entity_poly.type
_entity_poly.pdbx_seq_one_letter_code
_entity_poly.pdbx_strand_id
1 'polypeptide(L)'
;GAWYVAHRTLVGLPVPQRKPIIDYLGTVLMIVGLTALLLGITEIGQGHSWRDDQVLGLLACALLALSAFVWHERRAREPLLPMHLFANRSAVLCWCTIFVTSFQAISLTVLMPLRYQTVTGAGADSAALHLLPLAMGLPMGAYFAGRMTSVTGRYKPMILSGAVLSPLAILGMAYSAPQAVALTSVFMLLCGIAAGMQFPTSLVGTQNSVEQRDIGVATSTTNLFRSLGGAVGVACMSALLLALLHDSSFAHLANGALMAEGSSGNVLLDGLNAAP
;
A
#
# COMPACT_ATOMS: atom_id res chain seq x y z
N GLY A 1 28.20 12.55 -5.14
CA GLY A 1 28.82 11.27 -5.51
C GLY A 1 28.03 10.52 -6.57
N ALA A 2 26.80 10.05 -6.24
CA ALA A 2 26.02 9.17 -7.12
C ALA A 2 25.67 9.79 -8.49
N TRP A 3 25.30 11.07 -8.55
CA TRP A 3 25.02 11.78 -9.79
C TRP A 3 26.21 11.82 -10.76
N TYR A 4 27.41 12.05 -10.25
CA TYR A 4 28.63 12.10 -11.07
C TYR A 4 28.99 10.73 -11.68
N VAL A 5 28.85 9.67 -10.89
CA VAL A 5 29.08 8.29 -11.35
C VAL A 5 28.03 7.89 -12.39
N ALA A 6 26.74 8.16 -12.13
CA ALA A 6 25.66 7.89 -13.05
C ALA A 6 25.83 8.64 -14.38
N HIS A 7 26.18 9.93 -14.34
CA HIS A 7 26.41 10.73 -15.54
C HIS A 7 27.56 10.16 -16.40
N ARG A 8 28.66 9.76 -15.76
CA ARG A 8 29.85 9.24 -16.46
C ARG A 8 29.64 7.84 -17.07
N THR A 9 28.82 6.99 -16.41
CA THR A 9 28.54 5.65 -16.88
C THR A 9 27.38 5.58 -17.89
N LEU A 10 26.40 6.48 -17.78
CA LEU A 10 25.23 6.48 -18.66
C LEU A 10 25.44 7.21 -20.00
N VAL A 11 26.41 8.12 -20.09
CA VAL A 11 26.73 8.87 -21.35
C VAL A 11 27.14 7.94 -22.50
N GLY A 12 27.65 6.73 -22.20
CA GLY A 12 28.06 5.74 -23.22
C GLY A 12 26.99 4.76 -23.67
N LEU A 13 25.77 4.82 -23.12
CA LEU A 13 24.70 3.92 -23.52
C LEU A 13 24.03 4.39 -24.83
N PRO A 14 23.75 3.46 -25.77
CA PRO A 14 23.03 3.80 -26.99
C PRO A 14 21.63 4.30 -26.64
N VAL A 15 21.37 5.57 -26.89
CA VAL A 15 20.03 6.16 -26.72
C VAL A 15 19.16 5.70 -27.92
N PRO A 16 17.98 5.12 -27.69
CA PRO A 16 17.07 4.80 -28.77
C PRO A 16 16.75 6.05 -29.58
N GLN A 17 16.99 6.01 -30.91
CA GLN A 17 16.80 7.17 -31.79
C GLN A 17 15.32 7.49 -32.08
N ARG A 18 14.40 6.64 -31.64
CA ARG A 18 12.95 6.89 -31.78
C ARG A 18 12.48 7.80 -30.65
N LYS A 19 11.98 8.97 -31.00
CA LYS A 19 11.28 9.85 -30.07
C LYS A 19 9.98 9.12 -29.64
N PRO A 20 9.80 8.82 -28.34
CA PRO A 20 8.55 8.21 -27.87
C PRO A 20 7.40 9.19 -28.13
N ILE A 21 6.31 8.69 -28.69
CA ILE A 21 5.06 9.46 -28.83
C ILE A 21 4.35 9.36 -27.49
N ILE A 22 4.26 10.48 -26.77
CA ILE A 22 3.58 10.51 -25.48
C ILE A 22 2.08 10.56 -25.72
N ASP A 23 1.36 9.60 -25.17
CA ASP A 23 -0.11 9.60 -25.17
C ASP A 23 -0.64 10.55 -24.08
N TYR A 24 -0.76 11.85 -24.42
CA TYR A 24 -1.28 12.85 -23.50
C TYR A 24 -2.74 12.60 -23.11
N LEU A 25 -3.58 12.14 -24.04
CA LEU A 25 -4.99 11.89 -23.76
C LEU A 25 -5.18 10.71 -22.81
N GLY A 26 -4.51 9.59 -23.07
CA GLY A 26 -4.50 8.45 -22.18
C GLY A 26 -3.96 8.82 -20.79
N THR A 27 -2.89 9.62 -20.72
CA THR A 27 -2.33 10.11 -19.45
C THR A 27 -3.35 10.92 -18.64
N VAL A 28 -4.05 11.88 -19.28
CA VAL A 28 -5.05 12.71 -18.61
C VAL A 28 -6.24 11.87 -18.14
N LEU A 29 -6.76 10.99 -18.99
CA LEU A 29 -7.88 10.10 -18.64
C LEU A 29 -7.52 9.18 -17.46
N MET A 30 -6.31 8.63 -17.46
CA MET A 30 -5.82 7.79 -16.36
C MET A 30 -5.69 8.59 -15.06
N ILE A 31 -5.08 9.78 -15.10
CA ILE A 31 -4.92 10.64 -13.93
C ILE A 31 -6.28 11.02 -13.36
N VAL A 32 -7.18 11.54 -14.18
CA VAL A 32 -8.53 11.95 -13.76
C VAL A 32 -9.30 10.75 -13.18
N GLY A 33 -9.29 9.61 -13.88
CA GLY A 33 -10.00 8.41 -13.45
C GLY A 33 -9.49 7.84 -12.15
N LEU A 34 -8.16 7.73 -11.99
CA LEU A 34 -7.57 7.22 -10.75
C LEU A 34 -7.73 8.21 -9.59
N THR A 35 -7.55 9.51 -9.84
CA THR A 35 -7.75 10.53 -8.80
C THR A 35 -9.19 10.53 -8.31
N ALA A 36 -10.17 10.52 -9.21
CA ALA A 36 -11.58 10.46 -8.85
C ALA A 36 -11.93 9.17 -8.10
N LEU A 37 -11.36 8.02 -8.50
CA LEU A 37 -11.55 6.75 -7.81
C LEU A 37 -11.00 6.81 -6.38
N LEU A 38 -9.75 7.26 -6.22
CA LEU A 38 -9.10 7.31 -4.91
C LEU A 38 -9.78 8.32 -3.98
N LEU A 39 -10.21 9.48 -4.51
CA LEU A 39 -10.98 10.45 -3.73
C LEU A 39 -12.32 9.85 -3.29
N GLY A 40 -13.07 9.22 -4.19
CA GLY A 40 -14.34 8.58 -3.86
C GLY A 40 -14.20 7.51 -2.77
N ILE A 41 -13.15 6.67 -2.87
CA ILE A 41 -12.86 5.66 -1.83
C ILE A 41 -12.43 6.34 -0.51
N THR A 42 -11.70 7.44 -0.56
CA THR A 42 -11.28 8.18 0.64
C THR A 42 -12.46 8.83 1.34
N GLU A 43 -13.38 9.45 0.60
CA GLU A 43 -14.62 10.03 1.14
C GLU A 43 -15.47 8.99 1.88
N ILE A 44 -15.61 7.79 1.30
CA ILE A 44 -16.26 6.66 1.97
C ILE A 44 -15.50 6.30 3.26
N GLY A 45 -14.17 6.27 3.20
CA GLY A 45 -13.29 6.03 4.34
C GLY A 45 -13.41 7.08 5.45
N GLN A 46 -13.85 8.30 5.13
CA GLN A 46 -14.13 9.38 6.09
C GLN A 46 -15.56 9.35 6.66
N GLY A 47 -16.35 8.36 6.29
CA GLY A 47 -17.70 8.15 6.84
C GLY A 47 -18.84 8.70 5.99
N HIS A 48 -18.53 9.21 4.78
CA HIS A 48 -19.58 9.62 3.85
C HIS A 48 -20.32 8.38 3.31
N SER A 49 -21.63 8.53 3.14
CA SER A 49 -22.45 7.45 2.62
C SER A 49 -22.12 7.13 1.16
N TRP A 50 -22.22 5.85 0.77
CA TRP A 50 -22.14 5.43 -0.63
C TRP A 50 -23.18 6.10 -1.53
N ARG A 51 -24.22 6.70 -0.92
CA ARG A 51 -25.33 7.39 -1.63
C ARG A 51 -25.17 8.89 -1.67
N ASP A 52 -24.13 9.44 -1.08
CA ASP A 52 -23.87 10.87 -1.13
C ASP A 52 -23.58 11.29 -2.56
N ASP A 53 -24.20 12.37 -3.00
CA ASP A 53 -24.08 12.88 -4.37
C ASP A 53 -22.62 13.14 -4.76
N GLN A 54 -21.80 13.57 -3.82
CA GLN A 54 -20.36 13.80 -4.03
C GLN A 54 -19.62 12.48 -4.30
N VAL A 55 -19.86 11.44 -3.50
CA VAL A 55 -19.26 10.12 -3.66
C VAL A 55 -19.70 9.48 -4.99
N LEU A 56 -21.01 9.53 -5.27
CA LEU A 56 -21.55 9.04 -6.54
C LEU A 56 -20.98 9.78 -7.73
N GLY A 57 -20.84 11.10 -7.65
CA GLY A 57 -20.22 11.93 -8.69
C GLY A 57 -18.77 11.55 -8.96
N LEU A 58 -17.98 11.36 -7.90
CA LEU A 58 -16.58 10.92 -8.02
C LEU A 58 -16.46 9.52 -8.61
N LEU A 59 -17.26 8.56 -8.14
CA LEU A 59 -17.25 7.19 -8.65
C LEU A 59 -17.75 7.13 -10.11
N ALA A 60 -18.78 7.89 -10.47
CA ALA A 60 -19.24 8.00 -11.84
C ALA A 60 -18.17 8.63 -12.75
N CYS A 61 -17.52 9.70 -12.31
CA CYS A 61 -16.40 10.31 -13.02
C CYS A 61 -15.24 9.33 -13.21
N ALA A 62 -14.89 8.57 -12.16
CA ALA A 62 -13.86 7.54 -12.23
C ALA A 62 -14.22 6.45 -13.25
N LEU A 63 -15.46 5.94 -13.20
CA LEU A 63 -15.93 4.91 -14.11
C LEU A 63 -15.91 5.39 -15.57
N LEU A 64 -16.40 6.61 -15.83
CA LEU A 64 -16.43 7.19 -17.17
C LEU A 64 -15.00 7.44 -17.69
N ALA A 65 -14.14 8.07 -16.90
CA ALA A 65 -12.77 8.38 -17.30
C ALA A 65 -11.94 7.11 -17.53
N LEU A 66 -12.02 6.10 -16.65
CA LEU A 66 -11.32 4.82 -16.80
C LEU A 66 -11.88 4.00 -17.97
N SER A 67 -13.19 4.03 -18.21
CA SER A 67 -13.80 3.36 -19.37
C SER A 67 -13.33 4.03 -20.67
N ALA A 68 -13.32 5.35 -20.72
CA ALA A 68 -12.80 6.12 -21.84
C ALA A 68 -11.30 5.87 -22.04
N PHE A 69 -10.51 5.78 -20.96
CA PHE A 69 -9.11 5.40 -21.00
C PHE A 69 -8.92 4.02 -21.65
N VAL A 70 -9.60 2.99 -21.17
CA VAL A 70 -9.51 1.62 -21.73
C VAL A 70 -9.93 1.60 -23.20
N TRP A 71 -10.98 2.36 -23.58
CA TRP A 71 -11.41 2.46 -24.96
C TRP A 71 -10.38 3.16 -25.85
N HIS A 72 -9.77 4.25 -25.35
CA HIS A 72 -8.71 4.99 -26.04
C HIS A 72 -7.46 4.12 -26.21
N GLU A 73 -7.03 3.43 -25.14
CA GLU A 73 -5.85 2.59 -25.06
C GLU A 73 -5.86 1.44 -26.08
N ARG A 74 -7.06 0.90 -26.37
CA ARG A 74 -7.23 -0.15 -27.40
C ARG A 74 -7.01 0.38 -28.82
N ARG A 75 -6.99 1.69 -29.03
CA ARG A 75 -6.86 2.35 -30.33
C ARG A 75 -5.58 3.17 -30.45
N ALA A 76 -4.90 3.43 -29.37
CA ALA A 76 -3.67 4.20 -29.33
C ALA A 76 -2.55 3.49 -30.10
N ARG A 77 -1.73 4.26 -30.82
CA ARG A 77 -0.56 3.73 -31.55
C ARG A 77 0.58 3.32 -30.63
N GLU A 78 0.80 4.06 -29.55
CA GLU A 78 1.75 3.76 -28.49
C GLU A 78 1.00 3.83 -27.14
N PRO A 79 0.32 2.72 -26.76
CA PRO A 79 -0.49 2.69 -25.54
C PRO A 79 0.37 2.78 -24.28
N LEU A 80 -0.12 3.51 -23.26
CA LEU A 80 0.51 3.57 -21.92
C LEU A 80 0.47 2.21 -21.22
N LEU A 81 -0.63 1.48 -21.40
CA LEU A 81 -0.87 0.15 -20.85
C LEU A 81 -1.25 -0.82 -21.98
N PRO A 82 -0.26 -1.43 -22.66
CA PRO A 82 -0.54 -2.37 -23.72
C PRO A 82 -1.43 -3.51 -23.24
N MET A 83 -2.63 -3.62 -23.79
CA MET A 83 -3.64 -4.62 -23.36
C MET A 83 -3.15 -6.07 -23.49
N HIS A 84 -2.17 -6.33 -24.38
CA HIS A 84 -1.57 -7.66 -24.52
C HIS A 84 -0.83 -8.11 -23.23
N LEU A 85 -0.35 -7.18 -22.40
CA LEU A 85 0.30 -7.52 -21.12
C LEU A 85 -0.69 -8.15 -20.13
N PHE A 86 -1.96 -7.75 -20.17
CA PHE A 86 -3.02 -8.34 -19.35
C PHE A 86 -3.43 -9.75 -19.80
N ALA A 87 -3.08 -10.15 -21.01
CA ALA A 87 -3.24 -11.54 -21.46
C ALA A 87 -2.17 -12.47 -20.85
N ASN A 88 -1.07 -11.91 -20.34
CA ASN A 88 -0.02 -12.69 -19.69
C ASN A 88 -0.40 -12.99 -18.23
N ARG A 89 -0.81 -14.23 -17.98
CA ARG A 89 -1.22 -14.70 -16.64
C ARG A 89 -0.17 -14.48 -15.56
N SER A 90 1.12 -14.62 -15.90
CA SER A 90 2.22 -14.45 -14.93
C SER A 90 2.36 -13.00 -14.51
N ALA A 91 2.29 -12.05 -15.45
CA ALA A 91 2.32 -10.61 -15.14
C ALA A 91 1.13 -10.20 -14.27
N VAL A 92 -0.08 -10.60 -14.66
CA VAL A 92 -1.31 -10.28 -13.91
C VAL A 92 -1.25 -10.83 -12.48
N LEU A 93 -0.80 -12.08 -12.30
CA LEU A 93 -0.65 -12.67 -10.97
C LEU A 93 0.37 -11.90 -10.11
N CYS A 94 1.47 -11.43 -10.69
CA CYS A 94 2.45 -10.60 -9.98
C CYS A 94 1.84 -9.24 -9.59
N TRP A 95 1.05 -8.60 -10.46
CA TRP A 95 0.35 -7.34 -10.15
C TRP A 95 -0.71 -7.52 -9.07
N CYS A 96 -1.50 -8.60 -9.12
CA CYS A 96 -2.44 -8.93 -8.05
C CYS A 96 -1.72 -9.18 -6.72
N THR A 97 -0.60 -9.88 -6.75
CA THR A 97 0.21 -10.10 -5.53
C THR A 97 0.70 -8.79 -4.94
N ILE A 98 1.25 -7.90 -5.77
CA ILE A 98 1.71 -6.57 -5.32
C ILE A 98 0.57 -5.72 -4.76
N PHE A 99 -0.60 -5.74 -5.41
CA PHE A 99 -1.79 -5.04 -4.93
C PHE A 99 -2.18 -5.52 -3.53
N VAL A 100 -2.34 -6.84 -3.35
CA VAL A 100 -2.74 -7.43 -2.06
C VAL A 100 -1.67 -7.19 -0.99
N THR A 101 -0.38 -7.31 -1.34
CA THR A 101 0.72 -7.06 -0.42
C THR A 101 0.74 -5.60 0.04
N SER A 102 0.54 -4.65 -0.88
CA SER A 102 0.48 -3.22 -0.54
C SER A 102 -0.75 -2.89 0.27
N PHE A 103 -1.91 -3.41 -0.10
CA PHE A 103 -3.14 -3.30 0.67
C PHE A 103 -2.90 -3.71 2.12
N GLN A 104 -2.36 -4.90 2.34
CA GLN A 104 -2.10 -5.44 3.67
C GLN A 104 -1.04 -4.62 4.43
N ALA A 105 0.10 -4.31 3.81
CA ALA A 105 1.20 -3.60 4.48
C ALA A 105 0.76 -2.22 4.96
N ILE A 106 0.04 -1.47 4.13
CA ILE A 106 -0.46 -0.14 4.47
C ILE A 106 -1.59 -0.23 5.50
N SER A 107 -2.51 -1.18 5.35
CA SER A 107 -3.57 -1.43 6.35
C SER A 107 -3.00 -1.67 7.75
N LEU A 108 -1.93 -2.45 7.87
CA LEU A 108 -1.28 -2.70 9.15
C LEU A 108 -0.63 -1.45 9.74
N THR A 109 -0.10 -0.53 8.92
CA THR A 109 0.47 0.74 9.41
C THR A 109 -0.58 1.67 10.01
N VAL A 110 -1.85 1.54 9.59
CA VAL A 110 -2.98 2.30 10.14
C VAL A 110 -3.56 1.60 11.37
N LEU A 111 -3.81 0.28 11.27
CA LEU A 111 -4.50 -0.46 12.33
C LEU A 111 -3.65 -0.69 13.58
N MET A 112 -2.34 -0.93 13.43
CA MET A 112 -1.52 -1.33 14.57
C MET A 112 -1.31 -0.22 15.60
N PRO A 113 -0.97 1.02 15.24
CA PRO A 113 -0.90 2.09 16.22
C PRO A 113 -2.22 2.27 16.97
N LEU A 114 -3.34 2.21 16.27
CA LEU A 114 -4.65 2.33 16.89
C LEU A 114 -4.93 1.19 17.89
N ARG A 115 -4.63 -0.06 17.51
CA ARG A 115 -4.76 -1.20 18.42
C ARG A 115 -3.93 -1.00 19.70
N TYR A 116 -2.69 -0.51 19.57
CA TYR A 116 -1.85 -0.26 20.76
C TYR A 116 -2.39 0.88 21.61
N GLN A 117 -2.87 1.96 21.02
CA GLN A 117 -3.49 3.06 21.76
C GLN A 117 -4.73 2.61 22.51
N THR A 118 -5.62 1.85 21.86
CA THR A 118 -6.90 1.44 22.47
C THR A 118 -6.76 0.32 23.50
N VAL A 119 -5.83 -0.62 23.32
CA VAL A 119 -5.68 -1.81 24.17
C VAL A 119 -4.72 -1.56 25.32
N THR A 120 -3.60 -0.88 25.09
CA THR A 120 -2.56 -0.67 26.11
C THR A 120 -2.55 0.73 26.70
N GLY A 121 -3.36 1.66 26.18
CA GLY A 121 -3.34 3.08 26.57
C GLY A 121 -2.02 3.76 26.20
N ALA A 122 -1.27 3.20 25.23
CA ALA A 122 0.02 3.73 24.81
C ALA A 122 -0.14 5.11 24.15
N GLY A 123 0.70 6.06 24.49
CA GLY A 123 0.76 7.35 23.78
C GLY A 123 1.14 7.16 22.31
N ALA A 124 0.81 8.15 21.47
CA ALA A 124 1.05 8.09 20.03
C ALA A 124 2.51 7.75 19.66
N ASP A 125 3.47 8.32 20.38
CA ASP A 125 4.90 8.09 20.16
C ASP A 125 5.31 6.63 20.43
N SER A 126 4.82 6.06 21.52
CA SER A 126 5.09 4.65 21.85
C SER A 126 4.41 3.69 20.89
N ALA A 127 3.19 4.02 20.46
CA ALA A 127 2.46 3.24 19.46
C ALA A 127 3.20 3.20 18.11
N ALA A 128 3.84 4.32 17.71
CA ALA A 128 4.66 4.37 16.50
C ALA A 128 5.90 3.46 16.59
N LEU A 129 6.53 3.35 17.75
CA LEU A 129 7.67 2.45 17.96
C LEU A 129 7.30 0.96 17.76
N HIS A 130 6.05 0.59 18.02
CA HIS A 130 5.57 -0.78 17.80
C HIS A 130 5.42 -1.14 16.31
N LEU A 131 5.56 -0.16 15.37
CA LEU A 131 5.67 -0.44 13.93
C LEU A 131 7.08 -0.85 13.50
N LEU A 132 8.11 -0.65 14.32
CA LEU A 132 9.49 -0.99 13.98
C LEU A 132 9.68 -2.44 13.52
N PRO A 133 9.06 -3.46 14.16
CA PRO A 133 9.19 -4.84 13.68
C PRO A 133 8.72 -5.03 12.23
N LEU A 134 7.59 -4.41 11.85
CA LEU A 134 7.09 -4.43 10.48
C LEU A 134 8.08 -3.75 9.51
N ALA A 135 8.58 -2.58 9.89
CA ALA A 135 9.53 -1.81 9.08
C ALA A 135 10.87 -2.53 8.92
N MET A 136 11.37 -3.21 9.95
CA MET A 136 12.60 -4.02 9.89
C MET A 136 12.40 -5.31 9.09
N GLY A 137 11.22 -5.90 9.13
CA GLY A 137 10.88 -7.09 8.37
C GLY A 137 10.98 -6.89 6.87
N LEU A 138 10.60 -5.71 6.36
CA LEU A 138 10.64 -5.40 4.93
C LEU A 138 12.03 -5.58 4.30
N PRO A 139 13.11 -4.92 4.77
CA PRO A 139 14.45 -5.10 4.20
C PRO A 139 15.00 -6.51 4.44
N MET A 140 14.67 -7.15 5.57
CA MET A 140 15.08 -8.54 5.84
C MET A 140 14.47 -9.50 4.82
N GLY A 141 13.17 -9.39 4.57
CA GLY A 141 12.47 -10.20 3.56
C GLY A 141 13.00 -9.95 2.14
N ALA A 142 13.23 -8.68 1.79
CA ALA A 142 13.78 -8.30 0.49
C ALA A 142 15.19 -8.86 0.27
N TYR A 143 16.05 -8.76 1.28
CA TYR A 143 17.41 -9.33 1.24
C TYR A 143 17.35 -10.86 1.06
N PHE A 144 16.56 -11.54 1.87
CA PHE A 144 16.43 -13.00 1.81
C PHE A 144 15.90 -13.46 0.44
N ALA A 145 14.84 -12.84 -0.04
CA ALA A 145 14.24 -13.16 -1.34
C ALA A 145 15.18 -12.84 -2.50
N GLY A 146 15.87 -11.70 -2.45
CA GLY A 146 16.86 -11.32 -3.47
C GLY A 146 18.00 -12.32 -3.55
N ARG A 147 18.59 -12.68 -2.40
CA ARG A 147 19.68 -13.68 -2.34
C ARG A 147 19.22 -15.05 -2.82
N MET A 148 18.07 -15.54 -2.35
CA MET A 148 17.52 -16.83 -2.77
C MET A 148 17.21 -16.87 -4.27
N THR A 149 16.64 -15.78 -4.80
CA THR A 149 16.36 -15.66 -6.23
C THR A 149 17.63 -15.63 -7.06
N SER A 150 18.69 -14.94 -6.61
CA SER A 150 19.97 -14.89 -7.31
C SER A 150 20.70 -16.22 -7.32
N VAL A 151 20.60 -17.01 -6.24
CA VAL A 151 21.26 -18.34 -6.14
C VAL A 151 20.46 -19.42 -6.89
N THR A 152 19.14 -19.39 -6.76
CA THR A 152 18.29 -20.47 -7.34
C THR A 152 17.82 -20.17 -8.77
N GLY A 153 17.91 -18.92 -9.22
CA GLY A 153 17.33 -18.45 -10.48
C GLY A 153 15.79 -18.48 -10.51
N ARG A 154 15.14 -18.79 -9.39
CA ARG A 154 13.68 -18.99 -9.30
C ARG A 154 13.05 -17.98 -8.35
N TYR A 155 12.20 -17.10 -8.87
CA TYR A 155 11.46 -16.11 -8.08
C TYR A 155 10.11 -16.64 -7.54
N LYS A 156 9.47 -17.60 -8.24
CA LYS A 156 8.15 -18.15 -7.88
C LYS A 156 8.06 -18.69 -6.44
N PRO A 157 9.03 -19.49 -5.95
CA PRO A 157 8.96 -19.99 -4.57
C PRO A 157 8.93 -18.87 -3.53
N MET A 158 9.63 -17.74 -3.80
CA MET A 158 9.68 -16.62 -2.87
C MET A 158 8.36 -15.84 -2.84
N ILE A 159 7.69 -15.69 -3.99
CA ILE A 159 6.34 -15.11 -4.04
C ILE A 159 5.36 -15.99 -3.25
N LEU A 160 5.38 -17.30 -3.48
CA LEU A 160 4.49 -18.24 -2.81
C LEU A 160 4.74 -18.33 -1.31
N SER A 161 6.01 -18.35 -0.88
CA SER A 161 6.32 -18.37 0.56
C SER A 161 5.85 -17.08 1.26
N GLY A 162 6.03 -15.92 0.63
CA GLY A 162 5.48 -14.66 1.13
C GLY A 162 3.95 -14.65 1.17
N ALA A 163 3.30 -15.18 0.11
CA ALA A 163 1.84 -15.26 0.03
C ALA A 163 1.20 -16.20 1.07
N VAL A 164 1.93 -17.23 1.52
CA VAL A 164 1.49 -18.11 2.62
C VAL A 164 1.84 -17.51 3.98
N LEU A 165 3.05 -16.96 4.12
CA LEU A 165 3.52 -16.40 5.39
C LEU A 165 2.66 -15.21 5.85
N SER A 166 2.22 -14.38 4.91
CA SER A 166 1.45 -13.17 5.16
C SER A 166 0.12 -13.45 5.88
N PRO A 167 -0.81 -14.27 5.36
CA PRO A 167 -2.06 -14.57 6.06
C PRO A 167 -1.84 -15.36 7.36
N LEU A 168 -0.84 -16.22 7.44
CA LEU A 168 -0.50 -16.92 8.68
C LEU A 168 -0.06 -15.96 9.77
N ALA A 169 0.75 -14.97 9.44
CA ALA A 169 1.17 -13.95 10.39
C ALA A 169 0.00 -13.07 10.85
N ILE A 170 -0.91 -12.69 9.94
CA ILE A 170 -2.13 -11.95 10.30
C ILE A 170 -3.04 -12.78 11.21
N LEU A 171 -3.27 -14.05 10.89
CA LEU A 171 -4.05 -14.95 11.72
C LEU A 171 -3.41 -15.11 13.11
N GLY A 172 -2.09 -15.33 13.17
CA GLY A 172 -1.36 -15.38 14.43
C GLY A 172 -1.52 -14.11 15.27
N MET A 173 -1.52 -12.95 14.61
CA MET A 173 -1.77 -11.65 15.25
C MET A 173 -3.23 -11.53 15.75
N ALA A 174 -4.21 -12.02 14.98
CA ALA A 174 -5.62 -11.99 15.35
C ALA A 174 -5.92 -12.89 16.57
N TYR A 175 -5.25 -14.04 16.68
CA TYR A 175 -5.40 -14.96 17.81
C TYR A 175 -4.52 -14.63 19.01
N SER A 176 -3.56 -13.70 18.87
CA SER A 176 -2.73 -13.28 20.01
C SER A 176 -3.55 -12.49 21.02
N ALA A 177 -3.33 -12.77 22.31
CA ALA A 177 -3.98 -12.00 23.38
C ALA A 177 -3.71 -10.50 23.20
N PRO A 178 -4.68 -9.63 23.49
CA PRO A 178 -4.52 -8.17 23.28
C PRO A 178 -3.30 -7.59 24.01
N GLN A 179 -2.95 -8.13 25.19
CA GLN A 179 -1.83 -7.70 26.01
C GLN A 179 -0.49 -8.34 25.61
N ALA A 180 -0.48 -9.32 24.70
CA ALA A 180 0.74 -10.01 24.27
C ALA A 180 1.53 -9.20 23.24
N VAL A 181 2.02 -8.02 23.63
CA VAL A 181 2.75 -7.07 22.76
C VAL A 181 3.94 -7.72 22.07
N ALA A 182 4.73 -8.52 22.79
CA ALA A 182 5.90 -9.20 22.22
C ALA A 182 5.51 -10.19 21.11
N LEU A 183 4.45 -10.97 21.30
CA LEU A 183 3.97 -11.93 20.31
C LEU A 183 3.41 -11.21 19.07
N THR A 184 2.65 -10.15 19.28
CA THR A 184 2.15 -9.29 18.17
C THR A 184 3.31 -8.71 17.38
N SER A 185 4.37 -8.24 18.04
CA SER A 185 5.58 -7.71 17.38
C SER A 185 6.28 -8.76 16.51
N VAL A 186 6.34 -10.03 16.96
CA VAL A 186 6.88 -11.13 16.14
C VAL A 186 6.04 -11.35 14.88
N PHE A 187 4.72 -11.37 15.00
CA PHE A 187 3.85 -11.51 13.83
C PHE A 187 3.92 -10.30 12.89
N MET A 188 4.09 -9.08 13.42
CA MET A 188 4.34 -7.90 12.60
C MET A 188 5.66 -8.00 11.82
N LEU A 189 6.72 -8.50 12.46
CA LEU A 189 7.99 -8.78 11.79
C LEU A 189 7.80 -9.78 10.65
N LEU A 190 7.06 -10.87 10.88
CA LEU A 190 6.76 -11.87 9.86
C LEU A 190 5.93 -11.30 8.71
N CYS A 191 4.95 -10.43 8.98
CA CYS A 191 4.22 -9.68 7.95
C CYS A 191 5.16 -8.80 7.11
N GLY A 192 6.09 -8.10 7.78
CA GLY A 192 7.12 -7.30 7.12
C GLY A 192 8.03 -8.15 6.22
N ILE A 193 8.51 -9.29 6.73
CA ILE A 193 9.32 -10.24 5.94
C ILE A 193 8.53 -10.75 4.74
N ALA A 194 7.27 -11.13 4.92
CA ALA A 194 6.41 -11.60 3.83
C ALA A 194 6.25 -10.54 2.74
N ALA A 195 5.95 -9.29 3.11
CA ALA A 195 5.83 -8.18 2.16
C ALA A 195 7.17 -7.88 1.49
N GLY A 196 8.27 -7.89 2.26
CA GLY A 196 9.63 -7.71 1.75
C GLY A 196 10.04 -8.78 0.74
N MET A 197 9.59 -10.02 0.92
CA MET A 197 9.81 -11.09 -0.05
C MET A 197 9.00 -10.87 -1.34
N GLN A 198 7.78 -10.40 -1.24
CA GLN A 198 6.85 -10.28 -2.37
C GLN A 198 7.15 -9.07 -3.28
N PHE A 199 7.51 -7.90 -2.73
CA PHE A 199 7.73 -6.70 -3.52
C PHE A 199 8.81 -6.86 -4.63
N PRO A 200 10.06 -7.20 -4.31
CA PRO A 200 11.10 -7.31 -5.34
C PRO A 200 10.88 -8.53 -6.25
N THR A 201 10.41 -9.65 -5.72
CA THR A 201 10.22 -10.87 -6.50
C THR A 201 9.06 -10.77 -7.48
N SER A 202 7.98 -10.09 -7.12
CA SER A 202 6.87 -9.82 -8.06
C SER A 202 7.28 -8.83 -9.16
N LEU A 203 8.11 -7.82 -8.83
CA LEU A 203 8.67 -6.93 -9.84
C LEU A 203 9.54 -7.70 -10.85
N VAL A 204 10.49 -8.52 -10.36
CA VAL A 204 11.32 -9.39 -11.20
C VAL A 204 10.45 -10.38 -11.97
N GLY A 205 9.43 -10.97 -11.35
CA GLY A 205 8.49 -11.88 -11.99
C GLY A 205 7.73 -11.22 -13.15
N THR A 206 7.29 -9.97 -12.97
CA THR A 206 6.65 -9.18 -14.03
C THR A 206 7.63 -8.91 -15.16
N GLN A 207 8.83 -8.41 -14.87
CA GLN A 207 9.85 -8.11 -15.88
C GLN A 207 10.26 -9.35 -16.69
N ASN A 208 10.38 -10.50 -16.04
CA ASN A 208 10.74 -11.77 -16.71
C ASN A 208 9.58 -12.39 -17.53
N SER A 209 8.37 -11.91 -17.34
CA SER A 209 7.18 -12.44 -18.04
C SER A 209 6.82 -11.66 -19.29
N VAL A 210 7.47 -10.52 -19.55
CA VAL A 210 7.18 -9.63 -20.68
C VAL A 210 8.38 -9.53 -21.61
N GLU A 211 8.13 -9.05 -22.84
CA GLU A 211 9.20 -8.77 -23.80
C GLU A 211 10.07 -7.59 -23.33
N GLN A 212 11.33 -7.55 -23.75
CA GLN A 212 12.29 -6.51 -23.34
C GLN A 212 11.80 -5.10 -23.66
N ARG A 213 11.05 -4.91 -24.75
CA ARG A 213 10.46 -3.61 -25.11
C ARG A 213 9.40 -3.13 -24.13
N ASP A 214 8.73 -4.05 -23.44
CA ASP A 214 7.59 -3.79 -22.54
C ASP A 214 7.98 -3.70 -21.06
N ILE A 215 9.27 -3.93 -20.72
CA ILE A 215 9.76 -3.93 -19.31
C ILE A 215 9.46 -2.60 -18.61
N GLY A 216 9.63 -1.48 -19.29
CA GLY A 216 9.35 -0.15 -18.73
C GLY A 216 7.89 0.00 -18.33
N VAL A 217 6.98 -0.35 -19.23
CA VAL A 217 5.53 -0.27 -19.00
C VAL A 217 5.10 -1.28 -17.93
N ALA A 218 5.59 -2.51 -17.98
CA ALA A 218 5.31 -3.52 -16.98
C ALA A 218 5.75 -3.10 -15.57
N THR A 219 6.91 -2.44 -15.47
CA THR A 219 7.41 -1.87 -14.20
C THR A 219 6.53 -0.73 -13.70
N SER A 220 6.11 0.18 -14.58
CA SER A 220 5.19 1.28 -14.24
C SER A 220 3.84 0.75 -13.78
N THR A 221 3.30 -0.26 -14.48
CA THR A 221 2.06 -0.96 -14.09
C THR A 221 2.19 -1.61 -12.71
N THR A 222 3.33 -2.22 -12.41
CA THR A 222 3.62 -2.79 -11.08
C THR A 222 3.54 -1.72 -9.98
N ASN A 223 4.14 -0.55 -10.21
CA ASN A 223 4.07 0.57 -9.27
C ASN A 223 2.65 1.15 -9.14
N LEU A 224 1.88 1.18 -10.23
CA LEU A 224 0.47 1.56 -10.22
C LEU A 224 -0.35 0.63 -9.30
N PHE A 225 -0.25 -0.68 -9.51
CA PHE A 225 -0.95 -1.67 -8.67
C PHE A 225 -0.53 -1.59 -7.20
N ARG A 226 0.74 -1.32 -6.93
CA ARG A 226 1.24 -1.08 -5.58
C ARG A 226 0.59 0.14 -4.94
N SER A 227 0.53 1.26 -5.64
CA SER A 227 -0.08 2.51 -5.15
C SER A 227 -1.59 2.35 -4.94
N LEU A 228 -2.28 1.71 -5.88
CA LEU A 228 -3.71 1.42 -5.78
C LEU A 228 -4.01 0.51 -4.58
N GLY A 229 -3.22 -0.57 -4.41
CA GLY A 229 -3.38 -1.47 -3.27
C GLY A 229 -3.24 -0.74 -1.94
N GLY A 230 -2.23 0.12 -1.81
CA GLY A 230 -2.02 0.93 -0.62
C GLY A 230 -3.16 1.91 -0.34
N ALA A 231 -3.61 2.65 -1.37
CA ALA A 231 -4.69 3.63 -1.23
C ALA A 231 -6.04 2.97 -0.87
N VAL A 232 -6.38 1.87 -1.55
CA VAL A 232 -7.57 1.08 -1.22
C VAL A 232 -7.45 0.50 0.19
N GLY A 233 -6.25 0.07 0.60
CA GLY A 233 -5.96 -0.42 1.96
C GLY A 233 -6.26 0.62 3.03
N VAL A 234 -5.75 1.85 2.88
CA VAL A 234 -6.05 2.95 3.80
C VAL A 234 -7.54 3.21 3.86
N ALA A 235 -8.19 3.39 2.72
CA ALA A 235 -9.60 3.76 2.66
C ALA A 235 -10.51 2.67 3.27
N CYS A 236 -10.27 1.39 2.94
CA CYS A 236 -11.02 0.28 3.52
C CYS A 236 -10.84 0.20 5.05
N MET A 237 -9.60 0.42 5.53
CA MET A 237 -9.32 0.37 6.96
C MET A 237 -9.92 1.57 7.69
N SER A 238 -9.87 2.77 7.11
CA SER A 238 -10.52 3.96 7.67
C SER A 238 -12.04 3.77 7.74
N ALA A 239 -12.66 3.25 6.68
CA ALA A 239 -14.09 2.95 6.64
C ALA A 239 -14.49 1.90 7.68
N LEU A 240 -13.71 0.81 7.79
CA LEU A 240 -13.95 -0.23 8.79
C LEU A 240 -13.83 0.34 10.20
N LEU A 241 -12.81 1.17 10.43
CA LEU A 241 -12.59 1.83 11.72
C LEU A 241 -13.77 2.70 12.12
N LEU A 242 -14.23 3.56 11.21
CA LEU A 242 -15.37 4.43 11.47
C LEU A 242 -16.65 3.64 11.71
N ALA A 243 -16.87 2.55 10.96
CA ALA A 243 -18.02 1.66 11.19
C ALA A 243 -17.99 1.02 12.59
N LEU A 244 -16.81 0.59 13.04
CA LEU A 244 -16.64 0.00 14.38
C LEU A 244 -16.77 1.04 15.49
N LEU A 245 -16.32 2.29 15.27
CA LEU A 245 -16.49 3.38 16.24
C LEU A 245 -17.93 3.88 16.35
N HIS A 246 -18.71 3.72 15.29
CA HIS A 246 -20.14 4.07 15.31
C HIS A 246 -20.99 3.05 16.08
N ASP A 247 -20.52 1.82 16.24
CA ASP A 247 -21.15 0.82 17.09
C ASP A 247 -20.88 1.16 18.57
N SER A 248 -21.94 1.35 19.37
CA SER A 248 -21.94 1.98 20.69
C SER A 248 -20.91 1.43 21.70
N SER A 249 -20.44 0.21 21.52
CA SER A 249 -19.43 -0.42 22.38
C SER A 249 -18.02 0.14 22.18
N PHE A 250 -17.68 0.61 20.97
CA PHE A 250 -16.37 1.21 20.67
C PHE A 250 -16.35 2.73 20.90
N ALA A 251 -17.49 3.41 20.76
CA ALA A 251 -17.64 4.85 21.04
C ALA A 251 -17.28 5.19 22.49
N HIS A 252 -17.62 4.32 23.44
CA HIS A 252 -17.26 4.49 24.85
C HIS A 252 -15.75 4.36 25.09
N LEU A 253 -15.06 3.48 24.38
CA LEU A 253 -13.61 3.29 24.48
C LEU A 253 -12.84 4.47 23.83
N ALA A 254 -13.29 4.94 22.68
CA ALA A 254 -12.71 6.09 21.99
C ALA A 254 -12.93 7.39 22.77
N ASN A 255 -14.14 7.62 23.29
CA ASN A 255 -14.43 8.78 24.13
C ASN A 255 -13.66 8.71 25.46
N GLY A 256 -13.46 7.55 26.06
CA GLY A 256 -12.62 7.37 27.24
C GLY A 256 -11.15 7.73 26.99
N ALA A 257 -10.61 7.37 25.82
CA ALA A 257 -9.24 7.72 25.42
C ALA A 257 -9.09 9.23 25.15
N LEU A 258 -10.04 9.85 24.46
CA LEU A 258 -10.06 11.29 24.18
C LEU A 258 -10.24 12.14 25.45
N MET A 259 -11.05 11.66 26.41
CA MET A 259 -11.21 12.32 27.71
C MET A 259 -9.97 12.18 28.59
N ALA A 260 -9.21 11.10 28.48
CA ALA A 260 -7.94 10.93 29.18
C ALA A 260 -6.85 11.88 28.64
N GLU A 261 -6.79 12.12 27.33
CA GLU A 261 -5.91 13.14 26.73
C GLU A 261 -6.32 14.56 27.09
N GLY A 262 -7.61 14.88 27.08
CA GLY A 262 -8.12 16.18 27.49
C GLY A 262 -7.88 16.48 28.98
N SER A 263 -7.96 15.47 29.83
CA SER A 263 -7.66 15.56 31.27
C SER A 263 -6.17 15.82 31.54
N SER A 264 -5.27 15.19 30.78
CA SER A 264 -3.82 15.40 30.93
C SER A 264 -3.41 16.82 30.48
N GLY A 265 -4.07 17.38 29.45
CA GLY A 265 -3.84 18.75 29.00
C GLY A 265 -4.31 19.81 30.04
N ASN A 266 -5.43 19.56 30.67
CA ASN A 266 -5.96 20.49 31.70
C ASN A 266 -5.13 20.48 32.99
N VAL A 267 -4.60 19.31 33.41
CA VAL A 267 -3.72 19.20 34.58
C VAL A 267 -2.40 19.98 34.36
N LEU A 268 -1.88 19.98 33.13
CA LEU A 268 -0.68 20.77 32.78
C LEU A 268 -0.96 22.29 32.77
N LEU A 269 -2.13 22.72 32.32
CA LEU A 269 -2.53 24.14 32.32
C LEU A 269 -2.84 24.65 33.73
N ASP A 270 -3.46 23.84 34.57
CA ASP A 270 -3.69 24.17 35.99
C ASP A 270 -2.39 24.22 36.79
N GLY A 271 -1.41 23.35 36.48
CA GLY A 271 -0.07 23.38 37.07
C GLY A 271 0.74 24.61 36.67
N LEU A 272 0.53 25.15 35.46
CA LEU A 272 1.19 26.38 34.98
C LEU A 272 0.56 27.64 35.59
N ASN A 273 -0.74 27.64 35.88
CA ASN A 273 -1.45 28.75 36.52
C ASN A 273 -1.33 28.78 38.05
N ALA A 274 -0.83 27.71 38.66
CA ALA A 274 -0.64 27.61 40.13
C ALA A 274 0.79 27.91 40.60
N ALA A 275 1.71 28.27 39.70
CA ALA A 275 3.05 28.71 40.08
C ALA A 275 3.03 30.20 40.51
N PRO A 276 3.48 30.57 41.74
CA PRO A 276 3.47 31.91 42.26
C PRO A 276 4.46 32.84 41.55
#